data_4fcc7b9e1ff9771249901d58edb6e058
#
_entry.id   4fcc7b9e1ff9771249901d58edb6e058
#
_cell.length_a   1.000
_cell.length_b   1.000
_cell.length_c   1.000
_cell.angle_alpha   90.00
_cell.angle_beta   90.00
_cell.angle_gamma   90.00
#
_symmetry.space_group_name_H-M   'P 1'
#
loop_
_entity.id
_entity.type
_entity.pdbx_description
1 polymer ?
#
loop_
_entity_poly.entity_id
_entity_poly.type
_entity_poly.pdbx_seq_one_letter_code
_entity_poly.pdbx_strand_id
1 'polypeptide(L)'
;MWSRKATALAGCGAFLALSGLVLLNYLFISVGIVMLSFLFLASFLNLWMPRVTIERTTSSDNIFEDGELEVSFTLRNRGLLGGFVEIYDEVPPQARLARGSNYTLLYLKGRQEVSFAYTVQVPLRGHYHLGPVRL
;
A
#
# COMPACT_ATOMS: atom_id res chain seq x y z
N MET A 1 -12.99 4.28 3.44
CA MET A 1 -14.28 3.86 2.86
C MET A 1 -14.48 2.37 3.13
N TRP A 2 -15.56 1.98 3.81
CA TRP A 2 -15.79 0.57 4.13
C TRP A 2 -16.04 -0.24 2.85
N SER A 3 -15.53 -1.45 2.79
CA SER A 3 -15.80 -2.33 1.65
C SER A 3 -17.27 -2.78 1.67
N ARG A 4 -17.85 -3.09 0.49
CA ARG A 4 -19.22 -3.62 0.40
C ARG A 4 -19.43 -4.86 1.28
N LYS A 5 -18.39 -5.67 1.47
CA LYS A 5 -18.41 -6.85 2.34
C LYS A 5 -18.51 -6.47 3.82
N ALA A 6 -17.79 -5.42 4.25
CA ALA A 6 -17.84 -4.95 5.64
C ALA A 6 -19.21 -4.34 5.99
N THR A 7 -19.82 -3.60 5.08
CA THR A 7 -21.18 -3.06 5.30
C THR A 7 -22.24 -4.16 5.35
N ALA A 8 -22.14 -5.17 4.49
CA ALA A 8 -23.05 -6.33 4.54
C ALA A 8 -22.92 -7.11 5.87
N LEU A 9 -21.67 -7.31 6.34
CA LEU A 9 -21.40 -8.01 7.59
C LEU A 9 -21.92 -7.20 8.80
N ALA A 10 -21.78 -5.88 8.78
CA ALA A 10 -22.32 -4.99 9.81
C ALA A 10 -23.86 -5.06 9.85
N GLY A 11 -24.51 -5.02 8.70
CA GLY A 11 -25.95 -5.15 8.58
C GLY A 11 -26.47 -6.49 9.11
N CYS A 12 -25.77 -7.59 8.76
CA CYS A 12 -26.10 -8.93 9.24
C CYS A 12 -25.94 -9.05 10.77
N GLY A 13 -24.84 -8.55 11.31
CA GLY A 13 -24.61 -8.53 12.76
C GLY A 13 -25.64 -7.72 13.53
N ALA A 14 -25.99 -6.54 13.03
CA ALA A 14 -27.03 -5.70 13.62
C ALA A 14 -28.41 -6.36 13.54
N PHE A 15 -28.75 -6.98 12.40
CA PHE A 15 -29.99 -7.70 12.23
C PHE A 15 -30.12 -8.88 13.20
N LEU A 16 -29.06 -9.67 13.37
CA LEU A 16 -29.05 -10.78 14.33
C LEU A 16 -29.20 -10.29 15.77
N ALA A 17 -28.49 -9.23 16.16
CA ALA A 17 -28.60 -8.69 17.51
C ALA A 17 -30.01 -8.17 17.79
N LEU A 18 -30.61 -7.42 16.86
CA LEU A 18 -31.99 -6.89 17.01
C LEU A 18 -33.04 -8.00 17.02
N SER A 19 -32.92 -8.99 16.12
CA SER A 19 -33.81 -10.15 16.10
C SER A 19 -33.71 -10.95 17.41
N GLY A 20 -32.49 -11.11 17.92
CA GLY A 20 -32.29 -11.77 19.21
C GLY A 20 -32.94 -11.05 20.38
N LEU A 21 -32.93 -9.71 20.39
CA LEU A 21 -33.62 -8.90 21.39
C LEU A 21 -35.15 -9.08 21.33
N VAL A 22 -35.70 -9.05 20.12
CA VAL A 22 -37.16 -9.23 19.91
C VAL A 22 -37.62 -10.63 20.32
N LEU A 23 -36.83 -11.65 19.97
CA LEU A 23 -37.15 -13.05 20.25
C LEU A 23 -36.68 -13.51 21.65
N LEU A 24 -36.07 -12.63 22.44
CA LEU A 24 -35.44 -12.94 23.73
C LEU A 24 -34.45 -14.12 23.63
N ASN A 25 -33.78 -14.22 22.49
CA ASN A 25 -32.84 -15.33 22.21
C ASN A 25 -31.39 -14.87 22.38
N TYR A 26 -30.80 -15.29 23.49
CA TYR A 26 -29.43 -14.90 23.87
C TYR A 26 -28.37 -15.35 22.84
N LEU A 27 -28.61 -16.46 22.13
CA LEU A 27 -27.67 -16.96 21.13
C LEU A 27 -27.59 -16.01 19.92
N PHE A 28 -28.70 -15.50 19.44
CA PHE A 28 -28.71 -14.51 18.35
C PHE A 28 -28.09 -13.18 18.78
N ILE A 29 -28.38 -12.75 20.00
CA ILE A 29 -27.76 -11.54 20.56
C ILE A 29 -26.24 -11.70 20.63
N SER A 30 -25.73 -12.79 21.18
CA SER A 30 -24.30 -13.01 21.34
C SER A 30 -23.55 -13.10 20.01
N VAL A 31 -24.11 -13.82 19.03
CA VAL A 31 -23.52 -13.90 17.67
C VAL A 31 -23.49 -12.53 17.01
N GLY A 32 -24.58 -11.75 17.09
CA GLY A 32 -24.61 -10.39 16.55
C GLY A 32 -23.56 -9.48 17.17
N ILE A 33 -23.41 -9.51 18.50
CA ILE A 33 -22.42 -8.71 19.22
C ILE A 33 -20.99 -9.13 18.83
N VAL A 34 -20.70 -10.43 18.75
CA VAL A 34 -19.38 -10.91 18.36
C VAL A 34 -19.02 -10.45 16.94
N MET A 35 -19.97 -10.54 15.99
CA MET A 35 -19.75 -10.04 14.64
C MET A 35 -19.44 -8.54 14.60
N LEU A 36 -20.20 -7.74 15.33
CA LEU A 36 -19.99 -6.28 15.40
C LEU A 36 -18.68 -5.93 16.09
N SER A 37 -18.33 -6.64 17.17
CA SER A 37 -17.05 -6.47 17.87
C SER A 37 -15.86 -6.77 16.99
N PHE A 38 -15.92 -7.83 16.18
CA PHE A 38 -14.88 -8.18 15.23
C PHE A 38 -14.68 -7.11 14.16
N LEU A 39 -15.79 -6.56 13.62
CA LEU A 39 -15.73 -5.45 12.68
C LEU A 39 -15.16 -4.17 13.30
N PHE A 40 -15.52 -3.87 14.54
CA PHE A 40 -14.97 -2.74 15.26
C PHE A 40 -13.46 -2.90 15.45
N LEU A 41 -13.01 -4.07 15.92
CA LEU A 41 -11.60 -4.38 16.08
C LEU A 41 -10.83 -4.29 14.75
N ALA A 42 -11.36 -4.86 13.67
CA ALA A 42 -10.75 -4.79 12.35
C ALA A 42 -10.64 -3.33 11.84
N SER A 43 -11.66 -2.51 12.08
CA SER A 43 -11.65 -1.08 11.73
C SER A 43 -10.64 -0.31 12.55
N PHE A 44 -10.54 -0.61 13.85
CA PHE A 44 -9.56 -0.02 14.75
C PHE A 44 -8.13 -0.37 14.33
N LEU A 45 -7.84 -1.63 14.04
CA LEU A 45 -6.53 -2.06 13.56
C LEU A 45 -6.16 -1.40 12.23
N ASN A 46 -7.14 -1.21 11.33
CA ASN A 46 -6.89 -0.54 10.04
C ASN A 46 -6.52 0.96 10.19
N LEU A 47 -6.96 1.63 11.27
CA LEU A 47 -6.52 3.00 11.57
C LEU A 47 -5.02 3.06 11.93
N TRP A 48 -4.49 1.95 12.44
CA TRP A 48 -3.10 1.85 12.92
C TRP A 48 -2.14 1.38 11.82
N MET A 49 -2.63 0.86 10.70
CA MET A 49 -1.77 0.45 9.60
C MET A 49 -1.05 1.64 8.95
N PRO A 50 0.22 1.47 8.56
CA PRO A 50 0.95 2.48 7.81
C PRO A 50 0.25 2.76 6.48
N ARG A 51 0.14 4.04 6.13
CA ARG A 51 -0.43 4.48 4.85
C ARG A 51 0.68 5.09 4.01
N VAL A 52 1.32 4.28 3.22
CA VAL A 52 2.45 4.70 2.40
C VAL A 52 1.95 5.19 1.04
N THR A 53 2.39 6.37 0.66
CA THR A 53 2.24 6.92 -0.68
C THR A 53 3.62 6.93 -1.33
N ILE A 54 3.69 6.51 -2.58
CA ILE A 54 4.93 6.55 -3.39
C ILE A 54 4.73 7.55 -4.52
N GLU A 55 5.72 8.41 -4.67
CA GLU A 55 5.85 9.29 -5.82
C GLU A 55 7.15 8.92 -6.53
N ARG A 56 7.06 8.62 -7.83
CA ARG A 56 8.20 8.35 -8.69
C ARG A 56 8.43 9.53 -9.60
N THR A 57 9.67 10.00 -9.65
CA THR A 57 10.12 11.08 -10.52
C THR A 57 11.32 10.61 -11.32
N THR A 58 11.35 10.91 -12.60
CA THR A 58 12.48 10.65 -13.50
C THR A 58 13.18 11.96 -13.83
N SER A 59 14.50 11.94 -13.95
CA SER A 59 15.30 13.13 -14.26
C SER A 59 15.03 13.69 -15.65
N SER A 60 14.61 12.85 -16.60
CA SER A 60 14.29 13.25 -17.97
C SER A 60 13.33 12.26 -18.61
N ASP A 61 12.48 12.76 -19.53
CA ASP A 61 11.61 11.92 -20.36
C ASP A 61 12.32 11.43 -21.64
N ASN A 62 13.42 12.10 -22.01
CA ASN A 62 14.20 11.77 -23.19
C ASN A 62 15.66 11.58 -22.82
N ILE A 63 16.22 10.43 -23.18
CA ILE A 63 17.62 10.08 -22.92
C ILE A 63 18.29 9.74 -24.24
N PHE A 64 19.55 10.15 -24.38
CA PHE A 64 20.37 9.74 -25.50
C PHE A 64 20.79 8.28 -25.34
N GLU A 65 21.19 7.65 -26.45
CA GLU A 65 21.78 6.32 -26.45
C GLU A 65 23.00 6.29 -25.50
N ASP A 66 23.10 5.22 -24.69
CA ASP A 66 24.04 5.08 -23.57
C ASP A 66 23.90 6.12 -22.45
N GLY A 67 22.83 6.91 -22.45
CA GLY A 67 22.55 7.88 -21.39
C GLY A 67 22.11 7.22 -20.08
N GLU A 68 22.39 7.94 -18.99
CA GLU A 68 21.96 7.56 -17.66
C GLU A 68 20.65 8.24 -17.30
N LEU A 69 19.69 7.47 -16.77
CA LEU A 69 18.44 7.97 -16.23
C LEU A 69 18.43 7.79 -14.72
N GLU A 70 18.30 8.87 -14.01
CA GLU A 70 18.07 8.83 -12.56
C GLU A 70 16.57 8.71 -12.28
N VAL A 71 16.22 7.68 -11.53
CA VAL A 71 14.87 7.43 -11.05
C VAL A 71 14.84 7.66 -9.54
N SER A 72 14.08 8.66 -9.13
CA SER A 72 13.94 9.04 -7.72
C SER A 72 12.58 8.62 -7.21
N PHE A 73 12.55 8.09 -5.99
CA PHE A 73 11.35 7.73 -5.27
C PHE A 73 11.24 8.55 -4.00
N THR A 74 10.07 9.07 -3.76
CA THR A 74 9.71 9.68 -2.49
C THR A 74 8.58 8.88 -1.85
N LEU A 75 8.90 8.32 -0.69
CA LEU A 75 7.97 7.56 0.14
C LEU A 75 7.51 8.42 1.29
N ARG A 76 6.22 8.52 1.43
CA ARG A 76 5.60 9.27 2.53
C ARG A 76 4.63 8.39 3.29
N ASN A 77 4.90 8.16 4.56
CA ASN A 77 3.94 7.51 5.44
C ASN A 77 2.98 8.56 6.01
N ARG A 78 1.72 8.51 5.59
CA ARG A 78 0.65 9.36 6.12
C ARG A 78 0.00 8.79 7.38
N GLY A 79 0.31 7.55 7.75
CA GLY A 79 -0.16 6.89 8.96
C GLY A 79 0.53 7.40 10.22
N LEU A 80 -0.04 7.07 11.37
CA LEU A 80 0.53 7.40 12.69
C LEU A 80 1.63 6.41 13.10
N LEU A 81 1.49 5.16 12.70
CA LEU A 81 2.46 4.11 13.01
C LEU A 81 3.43 3.90 11.89
N GLY A 82 4.63 3.46 12.27
CA GLY A 82 5.63 2.98 11.35
C GLY A 82 5.39 1.53 10.93
N GLY A 83 6.02 1.14 9.83
CA GLY A 83 5.99 -0.22 9.32
C GLY A 83 7.16 -0.49 8.38
N PHE A 84 7.40 -1.76 8.12
CA PHE A 84 8.33 -2.16 7.08
C PHE A 84 7.67 -1.98 5.72
N VAL A 85 8.41 -1.40 4.81
CA VAL A 85 7.98 -1.17 3.43
C VAL A 85 9.02 -1.78 2.52
N GLU A 86 8.57 -2.71 1.70
CA GLU A 86 9.35 -3.34 0.65
C GLU A 86 8.97 -2.70 -0.67
N ILE A 87 9.96 -2.26 -1.44
CA ILE A 87 9.74 -1.61 -2.72
C ILE A 87 10.58 -2.31 -3.77
N TYR A 88 9.92 -2.67 -4.83
CA TYR A 88 10.54 -3.24 -6.00
C TYR A 88 10.06 -2.48 -7.25
N ASP A 89 11.00 -1.87 -7.97
CA ASP A 89 10.72 -1.26 -9.27
C ASP A 89 11.19 -2.16 -10.41
N GLU A 90 10.30 -2.41 -11.34
CA GLU A 90 10.55 -3.31 -12.46
C GLU A 90 11.31 -2.56 -13.55
N VAL A 91 12.62 -2.83 -13.64
CA VAL A 91 13.49 -2.25 -14.65
C VAL A 91 13.32 -3.02 -15.97
N PRO A 92 13.19 -2.34 -17.14
CA PRO A 92 13.09 -3.01 -18.42
C PRO A 92 14.28 -3.94 -18.65
N PRO A 93 14.09 -5.12 -19.27
CA PRO A 93 15.15 -6.12 -19.44
C PRO A 93 16.30 -5.65 -20.32
N GLN A 94 16.09 -4.62 -21.15
CA GLN A 94 17.12 -4.01 -22.01
C GLN A 94 17.96 -2.96 -21.27
N ALA A 95 17.46 -2.45 -20.14
CA ALA A 95 18.14 -1.45 -19.35
C ALA A 95 19.04 -2.12 -18.29
N ARG A 96 20.15 -1.47 -17.98
CA ARG A 96 21.10 -1.96 -16.96
C ARG A 96 21.09 -1.02 -15.76
N LEU A 97 21.11 -1.60 -14.58
CA LEU A 97 21.27 -0.82 -13.35
C LEU A 97 22.72 -0.32 -13.29
N ALA A 98 22.93 1.00 -13.38
CA ALA A 98 24.25 1.60 -13.33
C ALA A 98 24.69 1.90 -11.90
N ARG A 99 23.78 2.42 -11.07
CA ARG A 99 24.05 2.75 -9.65
C ARG A 99 22.80 2.55 -8.80
N GLY A 100 23.00 2.21 -7.52
CA GLY A 100 21.92 2.02 -6.55
C GLY A 100 21.25 0.66 -6.66
N SER A 101 20.04 0.55 -6.16
CA SER A 101 19.24 -0.68 -6.19
C SER A 101 17.80 -0.33 -6.55
N ASN A 102 17.19 -1.12 -7.43
CA ASN A 102 15.77 -1.06 -7.74
C ASN A 102 14.90 -1.77 -6.70
N TYR A 103 15.53 -2.31 -5.66
CA TYR A 103 14.90 -2.97 -4.51
C TYR A 103 15.36 -2.30 -3.22
N THR A 104 14.41 -2.01 -2.35
CA THR A 104 14.71 -1.45 -1.04
C THR A 104 13.70 -1.98 -0.01
N LEU A 105 14.22 -2.43 1.13
CA LEU A 105 13.47 -2.74 2.33
C LEU A 105 13.86 -1.75 3.42
N LEU A 106 12.90 -0.98 3.90
CA LEU A 106 13.15 0.02 4.95
C LEU A 106 12.00 0.08 5.96
N TYR A 107 12.34 0.51 7.17
CA TYR A 107 11.35 0.83 8.19
C TYR A 107 11.00 2.31 8.11
N LEU A 108 9.75 2.62 7.77
CA LEU A 108 9.24 3.97 7.65
C LEU A 108 8.43 4.32 8.89
N LYS A 109 8.91 5.28 9.68
CA LYS A 109 8.18 5.76 10.87
C LYS A 109 6.88 6.45 10.48
N GLY A 110 5.97 6.60 11.44
CA GLY A 110 4.76 7.40 11.24
C GLY A 110 5.09 8.83 10.83
N ARG A 111 4.41 9.34 9.80
CA ARG A 111 4.59 10.69 9.23
C ARG A 111 5.99 10.99 8.69
N GLN A 112 6.80 9.97 8.47
CA GLN A 112 8.15 10.12 7.91
C GLN A 112 8.08 10.13 6.38
N GLU A 113 9.00 10.91 5.80
CA GLU A 113 9.28 10.93 4.37
C GLU A 113 10.73 10.50 4.15
N VAL A 114 10.95 9.61 3.18
CA VAL A 114 12.27 9.12 2.81
C VAL A 114 12.34 9.09 1.29
N SER A 115 13.44 9.62 0.75
CA SER A 115 13.72 9.57 -0.68
C SER A 115 14.93 8.68 -0.94
N PHE A 116 14.87 7.93 -2.02
CA PHE A 116 16.00 7.17 -2.55
C PHE A 116 16.00 7.25 -4.08
N ALA A 117 17.15 7.06 -4.68
CA ALA A 117 17.31 7.10 -6.11
C ALA A 117 18.19 5.95 -6.59
N TYR A 118 17.97 5.53 -7.81
CA TYR A 118 18.87 4.64 -8.54
C TYR A 118 19.04 5.13 -9.98
N THR A 119 20.12 4.73 -10.62
CA THR A 119 20.46 5.13 -11.98
C THR A 119 20.39 3.93 -12.91
N VAL A 120 19.67 4.10 -14.02
CA VAL A 120 19.53 3.11 -15.08
C VAL A 120 20.22 3.62 -16.32
N GLN A 121 21.01 2.77 -16.96
CA GLN A 121 21.60 3.02 -18.27
C GLN A 121 20.80 2.29 -19.35
N VAL A 122 20.48 2.99 -20.41
CA VAL A 122 19.72 2.47 -21.55
C VAL A 122 20.62 2.42 -22.77
N PRO A 123 21.13 1.23 -23.16
CA PRO A 123 22.16 1.10 -24.20
C PRO A 123 21.63 1.24 -25.62
N LEU A 124 20.32 1.14 -25.84
CA LEU A 124 19.73 1.14 -27.16
C LEU A 124 18.68 2.25 -27.31
N ARG A 125 18.56 2.81 -28.47
CA ARG A 125 17.53 3.78 -28.81
C ARG A 125 16.17 3.10 -28.89
N GLY A 126 15.16 3.63 -28.19
CA GLY A 126 13.79 3.07 -28.19
C GLY A 126 12.85 3.78 -27.22
N HIS A 127 11.61 3.34 -27.21
CA HIS A 127 10.64 3.72 -26.19
C HIS A 127 10.63 2.68 -25.08
N TYR A 128 10.96 3.11 -23.88
CA TYR A 128 11.02 2.25 -22.72
C TYR A 128 9.91 2.62 -21.73
N HIS A 129 9.20 1.63 -21.26
CA HIS A 129 8.27 1.78 -20.17
C HIS A 129 8.90 1.25 -18.90
N LEU A 130 9.13 2.14 -17.95
CA LEU A 130 9.45 1.73 -16.59
C LEU A 130 8.22 1.04 -16.00
N GLY A 131 8.38 -0.18 -15.52
CA GLY A 131 7.30 -1.02 -15.03
C GLY A 131 6.57 -0.45 -13.81
N PRO A 132 5.53 -1.14 -13.35
CA PRO A 132 4.83 -0.73 -12.14
C PRO A 132 5.72 -0.90 -10.91
N VAL A 133 5.60 0.04 -9.98
CA VAL A 133 6.21 -0.08 -8.66
C VAL A 133 5.34 -1.01 -7.82
N ARG A 134 5.96 -2.05 -7.26
CA ARG A 134 5.29 -2.98 -6.33
C ARG A 134 5.66 -2.60 -4.89
N LEU A 135 4.63 -2.61 -4.04
CA LEU A 135 4.67 -2.38 -2.60
C LEU A 135 4.36 -3.67 -1.88
#